data_34cdd2029da0fdf430aa8c6b87638813
#
_entry.id   34cdd2029da0fdf430aa8c6b87638813
#
_cell.length_a   1.000
_cell.length_b   1.000
_cell.length_c   1.000
_cell.angle_alpha   90.00
_cell.angle_beta   90.00
_cell.angle_gamma   90.00
#
_symmetry.space_group_name_H-M   'P 1'
#
loop_
_entity.id
_entity.type
_entity.pdbx_description
1 polymer ?
#
loop_
_entity_poly.entity_id
_entity_poly.type
_entity_poly.pdbx_seq_one_letter_code
_entity_poly.pdbx_strand_id
1 'polypeptide(L)'
;MIADLSHYRFVAKALLNNGARPRELARTMPAHPLSYMELPYDPEYTLYNSRLTPEKLDTAKDDEMYWAVRTNVIFRHTGELPIEISGPDAETLMNKVFTRSVSKVKPGRCSYQFACYHDGGMITDGVLLRLAEDRFWMAQADGDLFSWYKAHAEGLDVKIHDPNVWGRQIQGPRSLELLAAVLDGPMPDPFRDFNCA
;
A
#
# COMPACT_ATOMS: atom_id res chain seq x y z
N MET A 1 -7.00 -7.36 -25.47
CA MET A 1 -8.32 -7.12 -24.85
C MET A 1 -8.35 -5.66 -24.44
N ILE A 2 -9.16 -4.83 -25.08
CA ILE A 2 -9.30 -3.42 -24.69
C ILE A 2 -10.15 -3.45 -23.42
N ALA A 3 -9.58 -3.02 -22.28
CA ALA A 3 -10.32 -2.91 -21.04
C ALA A 3 -11.58 -2.04 -21.30
N ASP A 4 -12.73 -2.50 -20.84
CA ASP A 4 -13.95 -1.72 -20.91
C ASP A 4 -13.78 -0.46 -20.08
N LEU A 5 -13.67 0.70 -20.75
CA LEU A 5 -13.47 1.99 -20.13
C LEU A 5 -14.66 2.46 -19.29
N SER A 6 -15.79 1.75 -19.34
CA SER A 6 -16.97 2.09 -18.53
C SER A 6 -16.69 2.04 -17.03
N HIS A 7 -15.83 1.11 -16.59
CA HIS A 7 -15.41 0.96 -15.19
C HIS A 7 -14.55 2.12 -14.68
N TYR A 8 -13.94 2.89 -15.57
CA TYR A 8 -13.10 4.03 -15.21
C TYR A 8 -13.82 5.37 -15.33
N ARG A 9 -15.14 5.36 -15.57
CA ARG A 9 -15.93 6.59 -15.75
C ARG A 9 -15.82 7.57 -14.60
N PHE A 10 -15.77 7.07 -13.38
CA PHE A 10 -15.65 7.91 -12.18
C PHE A 10 -14.26 8.58 -12.13
N VAL A 11 -13.20 7.78 -12.26
CA VAL A 11 -11.82 8.28 -12.31
C VAL A 11 -11.65 9.23 -13.48
N ALA A 12 -12.16 8.86 -14.67
CA ALA A 12 -12.15 9.70 -15.85
C ALA A 12 -12.87 11.02 -15.61
N LYS A 13 -14.02 11.02 -14.92
CA LYS A 13 -14.79 12.24 -14.64
C LYS A 13 -14.09 13.17 -13.65
N ALA A 14 -13.45 12.62 -12.62
CA ALA A 14 -12.65 13.40 -11.68
C ALA A 14 -11.41 14.01 -12.33
N LEU A 15 -10.78 13.30 -13.28
CA LEU A 15 -9.56 13.71 -13.96
C LEU A 15 -9.84 14.53 -15.23
N LEU A 16 -11.02 14.41 -15.85
CA LEU A 16 -11.45 15.26 -16.97
C LEU A 16 -11.53 16.73 -16.59
N ASN A 17 -11.82 17.04 -15.33
CA ASN A 17 -11.78 18.40 -14.81
C ASN A 17 -10.36 19.01 -14.86
N ASN A 18 -9.33 18.18 -15.01
CA ASN A 18 -7.93 18.58 -15.14
C ASN A 18 -7.39 18.45 -16.58
N GLY A 19 -8.25 18.26 -17.57
CA GLY A 19 -7.89 18.22 -18.99
C GLY A 19 -7.27 16.90 -19.48
N ALA A 20 -7.19 15.88 -18.66
CA ALA A 20 -6.66 14.58 -19.07
C ALA A 20 -7.71 13.75 -19.82
N ARG A 21 -7.28 12.99 -20.84
CA ARG A 21 -8.19 12.15 -21.63
C ARG A 21 -8.40 10.80 -20.96
N PRO A 22 -9.66 10.30 -20.84
CA PRO A 22 -9.95 9.02 -20.16
C PRO A 22 -9.14 7.83 -20.68
N ARG A 23 -8.85 7.78 -21.98
CA ARG A 23 -8.05 6.70 -22.59
C ARG A 23 -6.57 6.75 -22.17
N GLU A 24 -6.03 7.93 -21.98
CA GLU A 24 -4.64 8.11 -21.53
C GLU A 24 -4.51 7.70 -20.06
N LEU A 25 -5.50 8.05 -19.26
CA LEU A 25 -5.54 7.67 -17.84
C LEU A 25 -5.67 6.16 -17.64
N ALA A 26 -6.57 5.50 -18.35
CA ALA A 26 -6.75 4.05 -18.29
C ALA A 26 -5.50 3.27 -18.73
N ARG A 27 -4.61 3.90 -19.54
CA ARG A 27 -3.33 3.31 -19.95
C ARG A 27 -2.20 3.58 -18.99
N THR A 28 -2.28 4.67 -18.24
CA THR A 28 -1.18 5.16 -17.40
C THR A 28 -1.38 4.83 -15.91
N MET A 29 -2.63 4.63 -15.47
CA MET A 29 -2.94 4.31 -14.08
C MET A 29 -3.06 2.79 -13.90
N PRO A 30 -2.09 2.16 -13.23
CA PRO A 30 -2.13 0.74 -12.99
C PRO A 30 -3.26 0.38 -12.02
N ALA A 31 -3.92 -0.74 -12.32
CA ALA A 31 -4.89 -1.38 -11.44
C ALA A 31 -4.30 -2.65 -10.82
N HIS A 32 -4.82 -3.06 -9.68
CA HIS A 32 -4.42 -4.29 -9.03
C HIS A 32 -4.56 -5.50 -9.99
N PRO A 33 -3.61 -6.44 -10.03
CA PRO A 33 -3.67 -7.62 -10.91
C PRO A 33 -4.96 -8.45 -10.76
N LEU A 34 -5.57 -8.42 -9.57
CA LEU A 34 -6.84 -9.11 -9.29
C LEU A 34 -8.08 -8.20 -9.42
N SER A 35 -7.96 -7.00 -10.01
CA SER A 35 -9.11 -6.08 -10.18
C SER A 35 -10.24 -6.67 -11.01
N TYR A 36 -9.94 -7.65 -11.87
CA TYR A 36 -10.97 -8.37 -12.63
C TYR A 36 -12.02 -9.06 -11.74
N MET A 37 -11.66 -9.41 -10.49
CA MET A 37 -12.58 -9.98 -9.51
C MET A 37 -13.59 -8.97 -8.97
N GLU A 38 -13.27 -7.69 -9.08
CA GLU A 38 -14.08 -6.57 -8.58
C GLU A 38 -15.08 -6.09 -9.66
N LEU A 39 -14.73 -6.25 -10.94
CA LEU A 39 -15.54 -5.76 -12.07
C LEU A 39 -17.01 -6.20 -12.08
N PRO A 40 -17.39 -7.44 -11.67
CA PRO A 40 -18.79 -7.86 -11.61
C PRO A 40 -19.64 -7.07 -10.60
N TYR A 41 -19.00 -6.33 -9.71
CA TYR A 41 -19.64 -5.61 -8.61
C TYR A 41 -19.66 -4.07 -8.83
N ASP A 42 -19.57 -3.63 -10.07
CA ASP A 42 -19.62 -2.22 -10.50
C ASP A 42 -18.77 -1.28 -9.61
N PRO A 43 -17.44 -1.48 -9.55
CA PRO A 43 -16.58 -0.75 -8.64
C PRO A 43 -16.50 0.73 -8.97
N GLU A 44 -16.62 1.57 -7.94
CA GLU A 44 -16.19 2.96 -7.99
C GLU A 44 -14.71 3.03 -7.61
N TYR A 45 -13.89 3.64 -8.49
CA TYR A 45 -12.45 3.75 -8.25
C TYR A 45 -12.05 5.17 -7.88
N THR A 46 -11.08 5.27 -6.99
CA THR A 46 -10.30 6.47 -6.71
C THR A 46 -8.83 6.27 -7.09
N LEU A 47 -8.06 7.36 -7.08
CA LEU A 47 -6.60 7.29 -7.19
C LEU A 47 -5.98 7.35 -5.80
N TYR A 48 -5.11 6.40 -5.51
CA TYR A 48 -4.34 6.35 -4.30
C TYR A 48 -2.93 5.87 -4.62
N ASN A 49 -1.90 6.64 -4.27
CA ASN A 49 -0.51 6.38 -4.69
C ASN A 49 -0.37 6.16 -6.21
N SER A 50 -1.08 6.96 -7.02
CA SER A 50 -1.11 6.83 -8.49
C SER A 50 -1.58 5.46 -9.00
N ARG A 51 -2.30 4.70 -8.18
CA ARG A 51 -2.91 3.40 -8.49
C ARG A 51 -4.43 3.49 -8.42
N LEU A 52 -5.11 2.76 -9.30
CA LEU A 52 -6.56 2.62 -9.21
C LEU A 52 -6.91 1.75 -8.01
N THR A 53 -7.64 2.32 -7.06
CA THR A 53 -8.05 1.66 -5.83
C THR A 53 -9.58 1.67 -5.76
N PRO A 54 -10.26 0.52 -5.58
CA PRO A 54 -11.70 0.51 -5.43
C PRO A 54 -12.08 1.16 -4.10
N GLU A 55 -12.92 2.17 -4.17
CA GLU A 55 -13.47 2.86 -3.01
C GLU A 55 -14.77 2.22 -2.56
N LYS A 56 -15.62 1.84 -3.53
CA LYS A 56 -16.90 1.23 -3.28
C LYS A 56 -17.17 0.09 -4.26
N LEU A 57 -17.85 -0.94 -3.79
CA LEU A 57 -18.35 -2.06 -4.57
C LEU A 57 -19.85 -2.20 -4.33
N ASP A 58 -20.62 -2.43 -5.38
CA ASP A 58 -22.07 -2.68 -5.24
C ASP A 58 -22.34 -4.15 -4.86
N THR A 59 -21.85 -4.57 -3.70
CA THR A 59 -21.93 -5.96 -3.21
C THR A 59 -22.87 -6.13 -2.03
N ALA A 60 -22.98 -5.12 -1.18
CA ALA A 60 -23.71 -5.19 0.07
C ALA A 60 -24.04 -3.77 0.56
N LYS A 61 -25.01 -3.69 1.45
CA LYS A 61 -25.32 -2.44 2.14
C LYS A 61 -24.21 -2.09 3.15
N ASP A 62 -24.08 -0.83 3.48
CA ASP A 62 -23.03 -0.35 4.39
C ASP A 62 -23.06 -1.06 5.75
N ASP A 63 -24.24 -1.31 6.29
CA ASP A 63 -24.40 -2.05 7.55
C ASP A 63 -24.00 -3.52 7.43
N GLU A 64 -24.24 -4.18 6.30
CA GLU A 64 -23.81 -5.55 6.05
C GLU A 64 -22.28 -5.64 5.98
N MET A 65 -21.61 -4.68 5.34
CA MET A 65 -20.15 -4.61 5.28
C MET A 65 -19.56 -4.32 6.66
N TYR A 66 -20.17 -3.41 7.42
CA TYR A 66 -19.74 -3.13 8.80
C TYR A 66 -19.80 -4.40 9.66
N TRP A 67 -20.92 -5.14 9.61
CA TRP A 67 -21.07 -6.36 10.40
C TRP A 67 -20.19 -7.51 9.90
N ALA A 68 -19.91 -7.58 8.59
CA ALA A 68 -18.98 -8.56 8.05
C ALA A 68 -17.59 -8.42 8.66
N VAL A 69 -17.05 -7.20 8.78
CA VAL A 69 -15.74 -6.97 9.39
C VAL A 69 -15.75 -7.17 10.89
N ARG A 70 -16.91 -7.04 11.56
CA ARG A 70 -17.04 -7.22 13.02
C ARG A 70 -17.25 -8.67 13.45
N THR A 71 -17.88 -9.48 12.62
CA THR A 71 -18.31 -10.85 12.99
C THR A 71 -17.70 -11.95 12.10
N ASN A 72 -17.09 -11.57 10.99
CA ASN A 72 -16.54 -12.50 10.01
C ASN A 72 -15.14 -12.05 9.58
N VAL A 73 -14.88 -11.98 8.29
CA VAL A 73 -13.64 -11.49 7.68
C VAL A 73 -13.94 -10.83 6.34
N ILE A 74 -13.24 -9.76 6.04
CA ILE A 74 -13.18 -9.17 4.72
C ILE A 74 -11.77 -9.29 4.13
N PHE A 75 -11.72 -9.43 2.81
CA PHE A 75 -10.50 -9.41 2.01
C PHE A 75 -10.62 -8.31 0.98
N ARG A 76 -9.79 -7.28 1.08
CA ARG A 76 -9.89 -6.10 0.21
C ARG A 76 -8.54 -5.69 -0.34
N HIS A 77 -8.59 -5.01 -1.48
CA HIS A 77 -7.47 -4.27 -1.99
C HIS A 77 -7.13 -3.10 -1.06
N THR A 78 -5.83 -2.82 -0.90
CA THR A 78 -5.36 -1.61 -0.23
C THR A 78 -4.56 -0.76 -1.22
N GLY A 79 -4.54 0.56 -0.99
CA GLY A 79 -3.85 1.51 -1.86
C GLY A 79 -2.40 1.78 -1.43
N GLU A 80 -1.96 1.28 -0.29
CA GLU A 80 -0.62 1.51 0.23
C GLU A 80 0.43 1.04 -0.78
N LEU A 81 1.42 1.91 -1.01
CA LEU A 81 2.54 1.67 -1.91
C LEU A 81 3.77 1.26 -1.12
N PRO A 82 4.22 0.01 -1.18
CA PRO A 82 5.52 -0.36 -0.68
C PRO A 82 6.63 0.30 -1.50
N ILE A 83 7.59 0.93 -0.81
CA ILE A 83 8.86 1.39 -1.38
C ILE A 83 9.96 0.61 -0.69
N GLU A 84 10.84 -0.01 -1.47
CA GLU A 84 12.00 -0.70 -0.94
C GLU A 84 13.21 0.23 -0.89
N ILE A 85 13.87 0.23 0.27
CA ILE A 85 15.16 0.86 0.52
C ILE A 85 16.11 -0.23 0.99
N SER A 86 17.22 -0.42 0.27
CA SER A 86 18.23 -1.44 0.59
C SER A 86 19.64 -0.92 0.36
N GLY A 87 20.61 -1.51 1.05
CA GLY A 87 22.03 -1.19 0.95
C GLY A 87 22.66 -0.82 2.29
N PRO A 88 23.99 -0.68 2.33
CA PRO A 88 24.74 -0.44 3.58
C PRO A 88 24.26 0.76 4.38
N ASP A 89 23.81 1.82 3.70
CA ASP A 89 23.36 3.05 4.34
C ASP A 89 21.83 3.17 4.45
N ALA A 90 21.09 2.07 4.21
CA ALA A 90 19.63 2.09 4.24
C ALA A 90 19.07 2.55 5.59
N GLU A 91 19.59 2.02 6.71
CA GLU A 91 19.19 2.46 8.06
C GLU A 91 19.49 3.94 8.30
N THR A 92 20.62 4.43 7.81
CA THR A 92 20.99 5.85 7.91
C THR A 92 19.98 6.74 7.18
N LEU A 93 19.62 6.38 5.94
CA LEU A 93 18.60 7.11 5.19
C LEU A 93 17.24 7.08 5.91
N MET A 94 16.82 5.91 6.39
CA MET A 94 15.53 5.77 7.07
C MET A 94 15.47 6.60 8.36
N ASN A 95 16.57 6.68 9.13
CA ASN A 95 16.64 7.54 10.33
C ASN A 95 16.69 9.04 10.01
N LYS A 96 17.10 9.46 8.79
CA LYS A 96 17.01 10.85 8.34
C LYS A 96 15.56 11.26 8.00
N VAL A 97 14.76 10.32 7.49
CA VAL A 97 13.44 10.59 6.93
C VAL A 97 12.34 10.46 7.98
N PHE A 98 12.45 9.49 8.88
CA PHE A 98 11.39 9.18 9.85
C PHE A 98 11.61 9.79 11.22
N THR A 99 10.51 10.10 11.90
CA THR A 99 10.49 10.74 13.22
C THR A 99 10.83 9.79 14.36
N ARG A 100 10.68 8.48 14.17
CA ARG A 100 11.02 7.46 15.17
C ARG A 100 12.28 6.71 14.75
N SER A 101 13.14 6.40 15.73
CA SER A 101 14.37 5.65 15.48
C SER A 101 14.10 4.29 14.84
N VAL A 102 14.55 4.14 13.60
CA VAL A 102 14.45 2.91 12.81
C VAL A 102 15.44 1.86 13.33
N SER A 103 16.55 2.27 13.91
CA SER A 103 17.56 1.38 14.52
C SER A 103 17.00 0.48 15.64
N LYS A 104 15.87 0.87 16.24
CA LYS A 104 15.17 0.06 17.25
C LYS A 104 14.27 -1.05 16.68
N VAL A 105 14.02 -1.01 15.37
CA VAL A 105 13.20 -2.02 14.69
C VAL A 105 14.11 -3.16 14.27
N LYS A 106 13.91 -4.34 14.82
CA LYS A 106 14.70 -5.54 14.48
C LYS A 106 14.24 -6.15 13.15
N PRO A 107 15.11 -6.87 12.41
CA PRO A 107 14.68 -7.68 11.27
C PRO A 107 13.49 -8.59 11.61
N GLY A 108 12.55 -8.73 10.70
CA GLY A 108 11.29 -9.44 10.91
C GLY A 108 10.24 -8.66 11.72
N ARG A 109 10.50 -7.37 12.01
CA ARG A 109 9.56 -6.51 12.76
C ARG A 109 9.10 -5.32 11.93
N CYS A 110 7.91 -4.84 12.29
CA CYS A 110 7.32 -3.63 11.71
C CYS A 110 7.26 -2.50 12.74
N SER A 111 7.13 -1.28 12.26
CA SER A 111 6.92 -0.09 13.08
C SER A 111 6.09 0.94 12.31
N TYR A 112 5.12 1.54 12.99
CA TYR A 112 4.41 2.67 12.42
C TYR A 112 5.30 3.92 12.43
N GLN A 113 5.41 4.60 11.29
CA GLN A 113 6.33 5.70 11.08
C GLN A 113 5.62 6.91 10.49
N PHE A 114 6.17 8.09 10.76
CA PHE A 114 5.78 9.37 10.18
C PHE A 114 6.98 9.98 9.48
N ALA A 115 6.78 10.49 8.27
CA ALA A 115 7.75 11.32 7.57
C ALA A 115 7.28 12.77 7.57
N CYS A 116 8.18 13.68 7.88
CA CYS A 116 7.89 15.10 7.96
C CYS A 116 8.85 15.93 7.10
N TYR A 117 8.38 17.08 6.66
CA TYR A 117 9.22 18.15 6.14
C TYR A 117 10.07 18.78 7.25
N HIS A 118 11.04 19.61 6.87
CA HIS A 118 11.93 20.28 7.83
C HIS A 118 11.22 21.28 8.75
N ASP A 119 10.06 21.76 8.36
CA ASP A 119 9.20 22.64 9.15
C ASP A 119 8.25 21.87 10.10
N GLY A 120 8.28 20.53 10.06
CA GLY A 120 7.42 19.66 10.85
C GLY A 120 6.09 19.30 10.21
N GLY A 121 5.79 19.84 9.02
CA GLY A 121 4.62 19.43 8.24
C GLY A 121 4.72 17.95 7.86
N MET A 122 3.63 17.19 8.02
CA MET A 122 3.60 15.76 7.69
C MET A 122 3.57 15.56 6.18
N ILE A 123 4.46 14.72 5.67
CA ILE A 123 4.47 14.27 4.27
C ILE A 123 3.49 13.12 4.11
N THR A 124 3.70 12.07 4.90
CA THR A 124 2.86 10.88 4.93
C THR A 124 3.22 10.01 6.14
N ASP A 125 2.46 8.98 6.35
CA ASP A 125 2.67 7.96 7.35
C ASP A 125 2.60 6.55 6.74
N GLY A 126 2.84 5.54 7.54
CA GLY A 126 2.70 4.16 7.11
C GLY A 126 3.43 3.16 7.99
N VAL A 127 3.45 1.93 7.52
CA VAL A 127 4.11 0.83 8.22
C VAL A 127 5.46 0.54 7.57
N LEU A 128 6.51 0.71 8.37
CA LEU A 128 7.86 0.30 8.02
C LEU A 128 8.03 -1.18 8.40
N LEU A 129 8.51 -1.98 7.45
CA LEU A 129 8.88 -3.38 7.62
C LEU A 129 10.40 -3.48 7.50
N ARG A 130 11.08 -4.03 8.49
CA ARG A 130 12.51 -4.36 8.38
C ARG A 130 12.65 -5.82 7.98
N LEU A 131 12.94 -6.06 6.70
CA LEU A 131 13.00 -7.41 6.12
C LEU A 131 14.36 -8.09 6.38
N ALA A 132 15.43 -7.28 6.44
CA ALA A 132 16.79 -7.72 6.76
C ALA A 132 17.55 -6.58 7.47
N GLU A 133 18.82 -6.79 7.81
CA GLU A 133 19.63 -5.77 8.49
C GLU A 133 19.70 -4.46 7.68
N ASP A 134 19.82 -4.58 6.37
CA ASP A 134 20.02 -3.49 5.40
C ASP A 134 18.89 -3.38 4.37
N ARG A 135 17.71 -3.95 4.66
CA ARG A 135 16.57 -3.99 3.72
C ARG A 135 15.27 -3.65 4.41
N PHE A 136 14.63 -2.61 3.92
CA PHE A 136 13.39 -2.06 4.46
C PHE A 136 12.33 -1.90 3.37
N TRP A 137 11.08 -2.14 3.74
CA TRP A 137 9.93 -1.66 3.00
C TRP A 137 9.19 -0.62 3.82
N MET A 138 8.73 0.42 3.16
CA MET A 138 7.77 1.36 3.73
C MET A 138 6.47 1.26 2.94
N ALA A 139 5.46 0.65 3.55
CA ALA A 139 4.09 0.65 3.02
C ALA A 139 3.45 2.00 3.37
N GLN A 140 3.62 2.98 2.48
CA GLN A 140 3.16 4.35 2.71
C GLN A 140 1.69 4.53 2.37
N ALA A 141 1.03 5.41 3.10
CA ALA A 141 -0.20 6.05 2.68
C ALA A 141 0.05 6.97 1.47
N ASP A 142 -0.98 7.65 0.96
CA ASP A 142 -0.80 8.57 -0.16
C ASP A 142 0.19 9.68 0.17
N GLY A 143 1.13 9.95 -0.74
CA GLY A 143 2.19 10.95 -0.54
C GLY A 143 3.44 10.65 -1.35
N ASP A 144 4.36 11.63 -1.45
CA ASP A 144 5.58 11.52 -2.26
C ASP A 144 6.82 11.26 -1.42
N LEU A 145 6.90 10.10 -0.77
CA LEU A 145 8.12 9.66 -0.09
C LEU A 145 9.24 9.27 -1.06
N PHE A 146 8.90 8.83 -2.26
CA PHE A 146 9.91 8.38 -3.21
C PHE A 146 10.88 9.50 -3.59
N SER A 147 10.36 10.68 -3.91
CA SER A 147 11.17 11.87 -4.18
C SER A 147 11.92 12.34 -2.94
N TRP A 148 11.27 12.26 -1.77
CA TRP A 148 11.88 12.65 -0.51
C TRP A 148 13.07 11.76 -0.12
N TYR A 149 12.96 10.44 -0.31
CA TYR A 149 14.09 9.53 -0.14
C TYR A 149 15.25 9.88 -1.07
N LYS A 150 14.98 10.10 -2.35
CA LYS A 150 16.02 10.46 -3.32
C LYS A 150 16.72 11.77 -2.96
N ALA A 151 15.98 12.76 -2.48
CA ALA A 151 16.55 14.03 -2.04
C ALA A 151 17.49 13.87 -0.84
N HIS A 152 17.24 12.88 0.03
CA HIS A 152 18.05 12.65 1.23
C HIS A 152 19.12 11.56 1.07
N ALA A 153 19.17 10.90 -0.06
CA ALA A 153 20.09 9.79 -0.34
C ALA A 153 21.46 10.24 -0.86
N GLU A 154 21.69 11.56 -1.06
CA GLU A 154 22.97 12.05 -1.57
C GLU A 154 24.13 11.61 -0.66
N GLY A 155 25.15 10.99 -1.26
CA GLY A 155 26.34 10.48 -0.57
C GLY A 155 26.11 9.16 0.20
N LEU A 156 24.94 8.53 0.09
CA LEU A 156 24.63 7.25 0.73
C LEU A 156 24.62 6.11 -0.30
N ASP A 157 25.15 4.96 0.10
CA ASP A 157 25.09 3.72 -0.69
C ASP A 157 23.77 2.99 -0.45
N VAL A 158 22.73 3.43 -1.18
CA VAL A 158 21.38 2.91 -1.07
C VAL A 158 20.73 2.72 -2.44
N LYS A 159 19.91 1.70 -2.56
CA LYS A 159 18.99 1.48 -3.66
C LYS A 159 17.56 1.76 -3.20
N ILE A 160 16.84 2.58 -3.96
CA ILE A 160 15.46 2.99 -3.70
C ILE A 160 14.63 2.63 -4.92
N HIS A 161 13.60 1.78 -4.77
CA HIS A 161 12.74 1.40 -5.87
C HIS A 161 11.34 0.96 -5.41
N ASP A 162 10.37 0.99 -6.35
CA ASP A 162 9.07 0.36 -6.19
C ASP A 162 9.23 -1.14 -6.49
N PRO A 163 9.00 -2.04 -5.54
CA PRO A 163 9.06 -3.48 -5.77
C PRO A 163 7.87 -4.00 -6.59
N ASN A 164 6.96 -3.14 -7.03
CA ASN A 164 5.73 -3.46 -7.75
C ASN A 164 4.84 -4.49 -7.02
N VAL A 165 4.76 -4.36 -5.71
CA VAL A 165 3.90 -5.18 -4.87
C VAL A 165 2.55 -4.51 -4.67
N TRP A 166 1.50 -5.32 -4.66
CA TRP A 166 0.12 -4.89 -4.49
C TRP A 166 -0.44 -5.48 -3.20
N GLY A 167 -0.71 -4.61 -2.23
CA GLY A 167 -1.19 -5.01 -0.93
C GLY A 167 -2.63 -5.52 -0.95
N ARG A 168 -2.90 -6.49 -0.10
CA ARG A 168 -4.24 -6.91 0.27
C ARG A 168 -4.38 -6.87 1.78
N GLN A 169 -5.53 -6.44 2.24
CA GLN A 169 -5.88 -6.41 3.65
C GLN A 169 -6.87 -7.52 3.97
N ILE A 170 -6.55 -8.29 4.99
CA ILE A 170 -7.45 -9.27 5.60
C ILE A 170 -7.85 -8.71 6.97
N GLN A 171 -9.13 -8.50 7.21
CA GLN A 171 -9.60 -7.87 8.44
C GLN A 171 -10.88 -8.51 8.96
N GLY A 172 -10.91 -8.75 10.27
CA GLY A 172 -12.03 -9.32 10.99
C GLY A 172 -11.61 -10.46 11.92
N PRO A 173 -12.50 -10.95 12.80
CA PRO A 173 -12.17 -11.98 13.79
C PRO A 173 -11.73 -13.31 13.18
N ARG A 174 -12.12 -13.60 11.93
CA ARG A 174 -11.73 -14.83 11.22
C ARG A 174 -10.56 -14.63 10.25
N SER A 175 -9.76 -13.59 10.41
CA SER A 175 -8.63 -13.26 9.51
C SER A 175 -7.61 -14.40 9.42
N LEU A 176 -7.27 -15.04 10.54
CA LEU A 176 -6.31 -16.15 10.55
C LEU A 176 -6.83 -17.40 9.83
N GLU A 177 -8.14 -17.67 9.92
CA GLU A 177 -8.77 -18.78 9.19
C GLU A 177 -8.67 -18.55 7.68
N LEU A 178 -9.00 -17.34 7.22
CA LEU A 178 -8.88 -16.99 5.81
C LEU A 178 -7.42 -17.04 5.35
N LEU A 179 -6.50 -16.48 6.13
CA LEU A 179 -5.09 -16.48 5.79
C LEU A 179 -4.56 -17.91 5.65
N ALA A 180 -4.88 -18.80 6.59
CA ALA A 180 -4.50 -20.21 6.52
C ALA A 180 -5.08 -20.94 5.30
N ALA A 181 -6.28 -20.54 4.86
CA ALA A 181 -6.93 -21.14 3.69
C ALA A 181 -6.34 -20.69 2.34
N VAL A 182 -5.72 -19.50 2.29
CA VAL A 182 -5.15 -18.94 1.04
C VAL A 182 -3.64 -19.11 0.92
N LEU A 183 -2.95 -19.43 2.03
CA LEU A 183 -1.52 -19.70 2.01
C LEU A 183 -1.22 -21.06 1.39
N ASP A 184 -0.25 -21.07 0.49
CA ASP A 184 0.34 -22.30 -0.04
C ASP A 184 1.52 -22.71 0.85
N GLY A 185 1.22 -23.11 2.08
CA GLY A 185 2.23 -23.49 3.08
C GLY A 185 1.78 -23.24 4.52
N PRO A 186 2.66 -23.51 5.50
CA PRO A 186 2.33 -23.30 6.90
C PRO A 186 2.19 -21.81 7.25
N MET A 187 1.36 -21.52 8.24
CA MET A 187 1.28 -20.19 8.82
C MET A 187 2.65 -19.75 9.38
N PRO A 188 3.05 -18.48 9.21
CA PRO A 188 4.26 -17.96 9.88
C PRO A 188 4.20 -18.16 11.39
N ASP A 189 5.29 -18.63 11.99
CA ASP A 189 5.42 -18.80 13.45
C ASP A 189 6.70 -18.11 13.95
N PRO A 190 6.61 -17.19 14.91
CA PRO A 190 5.40 -16.71 15.58
C PRO A 190 4.63 -15.68 14.73
N PHE A 191 3.30 -15.85 14.65
CA PHE A 191 2.41 -14.85 14.06
C PHE A 191 1.99 -13.85 15.16
N ARG A 192 2.67 -12.73 15.24
CA ARG A 192 2.47 -11.70 16.27
C ARG A 192 2.28 -10.32 15.65
N ASP A 193 1.64 -9.43 16.40
CA ASP A 193 1.48 -8.03 16.01
C ASP A 193 2.82 -7.40 15.68
N PHE A 194 2.84 -6.64 14.58
CA PHE A 194 4.03 -5.98 14.04
C PHE A 194 5.20 -6.94 13.71
N ASN A 195 4.92 -8.19 13.36
CA ASN A 195 5.88 -9.04 12.66
C ASN A 195 5.70 -8.91 11.14
N CYS A 196 6.79 -9.12 10.39
CA CYS A 196 6.78 -9.35 8.95
C CYS A 196 7.62 -10.60 8.63
N ALA A 197 7.21 -11.34 7.61
CA ALA A 197 7.86 -12.55 7.13
C ALA A 197 7.96 -12.56 5.60
#